data_c4b35b68ee90b70819325f34e83bc5fb
#
_entry.id   c4b35b68ee90b70819325f34e83bc5fb
#
_cell.length_a   1.000
_cell.length_b   1.000
_cell.length_c   1.000
_cell.angle_alpha   90.00
_cell.angle_beta   90.00
_cell.angle_gamma   90.00
#
_symmetry.space_group_name_H-M   'P 1'
#
loop_
_entity.id
_entity.type
_entity.pdbx_description
1 polymer ?
#
loop_
_entity_poly.entity_id
_entity_poly.type
_entity_poly.pdbx_seq_one_letter_code
_entity_poly.pdbx_strand_id
1 'polypeptide(L)'
;LKPLLYAAMLDNGTALPAMLFPDVPTYYRDFTPHNYNRTFDGAVPADRVVERSLNVPSVRMLDKYGKENFLALVRALGFGTIDRSAAHYGLSLILGGAEISLWDLTSAYMKLAAKLNGRQTIRTPHYDPDGGTAVDAGDIPLSRGAIWLMANSISHVARPEEEGEWQYFSSSKKIGWKTGTSYGNRDAWAVGMTPDYAVGVWVGNCTGEGRPLMTGVGYAAPVLFEVFGLLPKGEWFAEPVGDLEPAVVCRQSGYLASHICPDRDTVMIPRAAALGEVCPY
;
A
#
# COMPACT_ATOMS: atom_id res chain seq x y z
N LEU A 1 -4.59 3.31 -1.80
CA LEU A 1 -4.66 2.13 -2.69
C LEU A 1 -3.29 1.62 -3.17
N LYS A 2 -2.24 2.47 -3.28
CA LYS A 2 -0.90 2.07 -3.77
C LYS A 2 -0.30 0.86 -3.04
N PRO A 3 -0.35 0.75 -1.69
CA PRO A 3 0.14 -0.43 -1.00
C PRO A 3 -0.60 -1.72 -1.39
N LEU A 4 -1.91 -1.64 -1.63
CA LEU A 4 -2.71 -2.80 -2.05
C LEU A 4 -2.32 -3.28 -3.45
N LEU A 5 -2.07 -2.35 -4.37
CA LEU A 5 -1.54 -2.68 -5.70
C LEU A 5 -0.17 -3.35 -5.62
N TYR A 6 0.72 -2.80 -4.81
CA TYR A 6 2.05 -3.37 -4.61
C TYR A 6 1.99 -4.79 -4.05
N ALA A 7 1.18 -5.01 -3.00
CA ALA A 7 0.97 -6.35 -2.46
C ALA A 7 0.45 -7.33 -3.52
N ALA A 8 -0.51 -6.90 -4.35
CA ALA A 8 -1.08 -7.72 -5.42
C ALA A 8 -0.06 -8.07 -6.51
N MET A 9 0.81 -7.10 -6.85
CA MET A 9 1.87 -7.32 -7.84
C MET A 9 2.99 -8.23 -7.31
N LEU A 10 3.31 -8.13 -6.02
CA LEU A 10 4.21 -9.07 -5.36
C LEU A 10 3.63 -10.48 -5.36
N ASP A 11 2.34 -10.60 -5.07
CA ASP A 11 1.65 -11.88 -4.92
C ASP A 11 1.59 -12.68 -6.21
N ASN A 12 1.41 -11.99 -7.35
CA ASN A 12 1.38 -12.63 -8.68
C ASN A 12 2.71 -12.59 -9.43
N GLY A 13 3.78 -12.06 -8.82
CA GLY A 13 5.12 -12.00 -9.40
C GLY A 13 5.32 -10.94 -10.50
N THR A 14 4.34 -10.04 -10.74
CA THR A 14 4.51 -8.94 -11.72
C THR A 14 5.37 -7.79 -11.19
N ALA A 15 5.67 -7.78 -9.89
CA ALA A 15 6.70 -6.97 -9.28
C ALA A 15 7.52 -7.80 -8.28
N LEU A 16 8.80 -7.48 -8.16
CA LEU A 16 9.68 -7.91 -7.08
C LEU A 16 10.05 -6.68 -6.24
N PRO A 17 10.44 -6.82 -4.96
CA PRO A 17 10.69 -5.67 -4.10
C PRO A 17 11.66 -4.64 -4.70
N ALA A 18 12.77 -5.10 -5.25
CA ALA A 18 13.81 -4.25 -5.85
C ALA A 18 13.61 -3.96 -7.34
N MET A 19 12.55 -4.50 -7.99
CA MET A 19 12.30 -4.32 -9.42
C MET A 19 12.11 -2.83 -9.75
N LEU A 20 12.87 -2.35 -10.74
CA LEU A 20 12.82 -0.95 -11.16
C LEU A 20 11.58 -0.66 -12.00
N PHE A 21 10.87 0.39 -11.62
CA PHE A 21 9.77 0.99 -12.39
C PHE A 21 10.17 2.37 -12.89
N PRO A 22 9.91 2.69 -14.18
CA PRO A 22 10.25 3.99 -14.74
C PRO A 22 9.47 5.13 -14.07
N ASP A 23 10.19 6.13 -13.59
CA ASP A 23 9.66 7.41 -13.11
C ASP A 23 10.12 8.52 -14.06
N VAL A 24 9.51 8.58 -15.22
CA VAL A 24 9.81 9.51 -16.32
C VAL A 24 8.52 10.12 -16.85
N PRO A 25 8.57 11.27 -17.55
CA PRO A 25 7.40 11.83 -18.20
C PRO A 25 6.63 10.77 -19.00
N THR A 26 5.36 10.61 -18.71
CA THR A 26 4.52 9.54 -19.26
C THR A 26 3.19 10.10 -19.71
N TYR A 27 2.76 9.70 -20.92
CA TYR A 27 1.55 10.18 -21.55
C TYR A 27 0.65 8.99 -21.90
N TYR A 28 -0.56 8.99 -21.35
CA TYR A 28 -1.64 8.12 -21.76
C TYR A 28 -2.68 8.99 -22.46
N ARG A 29 -3.19 8.61 -23.59
CA ARG A 29 -4.16 9.36 -24.41
C ARG A 29 -4.68 10.68 -23.78
N ASP A 30 -5.61 10.56 -22.82
CA ASP A 30 -6.27 11.69 -22.15
C ASP A 30 -5.77 11.91 -20.70
N PHE A 31 -4.69 11.23 -20.30
CA PHE A 31 -4.21 11.25 -18.93
C PHE A 31 -2.68 11.37 -18.85
N THR A 32 -2.22 12.40 -18.17
CA THR A 32 -0.79 12.64 -17.96
C THR A 32 -0.51 12.70 -16.45
N PRO A 33 -0.01 11.59 -15.84
CA PRO A 33 0.30 11.58 -14.43
C PRO A 33 1.52 12.43 -14.12
N HIS A 34 1.50 13.10 -12.96
CA HIS A 34 2.63 13.83 -12.41
C HIS A 34 2.89 13.43 -10.97
N ASN A 35 4.17 13.39 -10.58
CA ASN A 35 4.52 13.31 -9.17
C ASN A 35 4.13 14.61 -8.45
N TYR A 36 3.90 14.55 -7.14
CA TYR A 36 3.46 15.69 -6.35
C TYR A 36 4.45 16.87 -6.44
N ASN A 37 5.75 16.56 -6.37
CA ASN A 37 6.85 17.54 -6.45
C ASN A 37 7.19 17.98 -7.89
N ARG A 38 6.50 17.44 -8.91
CA ARG A 38 6.74 17.74 -10.33
C ARG A 38 8.13 17.32 -10.84
N THR A 39 8.86 16.46 -10.12
CA THR A 39 10.15 15.91 -10.53
C THR A 39 10.03 14.43 -10.88
N PHE A 40 11.06 13.89 -11.52
CA PHE A 40 11.18 12.49 -11.93
C PHE A 40 12.55 11.96 -11.51
N ASP A 41 12.60 10.72 -11.04
CA ASP A 41 13.82 10.09 -10.55
C ASP A 41 14.44 9.09 -11.55
N GLY A 42 13.86 8.95 -12.74
CA GLY A 42 14.34 8.05 -13.79
C GLY A 42 13.84 6.62 -13.61
N ALA A 43 14.36 5.87 -12.67
CA ALA A 43 13.91 4.53 -12.33
C ALA A 43 13.96 4.32 -10.81
N VAL A 44 12.91 3.72 -10.25
CA VAL A 44 12.73 3.58 -8.80
C VAL A 44 12.32 2.15 -8.45
N PRO A 45 12.94 1.51 -7.43
CA PRO A 45 12.51 0.21 -6.94
C PRO A 45 11.04 0.21 -6.48
N ALA A 46 10.34 -0.90 -6.71
CA ALA A 46 8.91 -1.03 -6.44
C ALA A 46 8.52 -0.70 -4.99
N ASP A 47 9.34 -1.15 -4.02
CA ASP A 47 9.15 -0.82 -2.60
C ASP A 47 9.25 0.69 -2.35
N ARG A 48 10.23 1.36 -2.97
CA ARG A 48 10.44 2.81 -2.85
C ARG A 48 9.35 3.63 -3.54
N VAL A 49 8.76 3.10 -4.62
CA VAL A 49 7.57 3.72 -5.26
C VAL A 49 6.45 3.88 -4.25
N VAL A 50 6.18 2.85 -3.46
CA VAL A 50 5.10 2.84 -2.47
C VAL A 50 5.47 3.67 -1.24
N GLU A 51 6.68 3.51 -0.73
CA GLU A 51 7.21 4.26 0.41
C GLU A 51 7.14 5.77 0.16
N ARG A 52 7.64 6.22 -1.00
CA ARG A 52 7.65 7.63 -1.39
C ARG A 52 6.35 8.12 -2.01
N SER A 53 5.38 7.21 -2.20
CA SER A 53 4.08 7.54 -2.79
C SER A 53 4.15 8.16 -4.20
N LEU A 54 5.11 7.76 -5.02
CA LEU A 54 5.28 8.29 -6.37
C LEU A 54 4.06 7.97 -7.24
N ASN A 55 3.61 8.96 -8.02
CA ASN A 55 2.41 8.83 -8.82
C ASN A 55 2.68 8.16 -10.16
N VAL A 56 3.69 8.64 -10.88
CA VAL A 56 3.97 8.17 -12.25
C VAL A 56 4.30 6.68 -12.28
N PRO A 57 5.25 6.16 -11.48
CA PRO A 57 5.49 4.73 -11.46
C PRO A 57 4.30 3.92 -10.91
N SER A 58 3.50 4.46 -9.98
CA SER A 58 2.29 3.75 -9.51
C SER A 58 1.24 3.58 -10.61
N VAL A 59 1.10 4.57 -11.50
CA VAL A 59 0.22 4.45 -12.67
C VAL A 59 0.72 3.37 -13.63
N ARG A 60 2.05 3.31 -13.87
CA ARG A 60 2.66 2.25 -14.67
C ARG A 60 2.50 0.87 -14.05
N MET A 61 2.60 0.78 -12.72
CA MET A 61 2.32 -0.45 -11.98
C MET A 61 0.87 -0.90 -12.19
N LEU A 62 -0.10 0.01 -12.10
CA LEU A 62 -1.51 -0.34 -12.35
C LEU A 62 -1.75 -0.75 -13.81
N ASP A 63 -1.13 -0.06 -14.76
CA ASP A 63 -1.23 -0.40 -16.19
C ASP A 63 -0.67 -1.82 -16.45
N LYS A 64 0.49 -2.15 -15.87
CA LYS A 64 1.10 -3.48 -15.95
C LYS A 64 0.27 -4.57 -15.27
N TYR A 65 -0.28 -4.30 -14.09
CA TYR A 65 -1.09 -5.26 -13.32
C TYR A 65 -2.48 -5.49 -13.95
N GLY A 66 -3.01 -4.48 -14.60
CA GLY A 66 -4.36 -4.44 -15.15
C GLY A 66 -5.37 -3.83 -14.18
N LYS A 67 -6.06 -2.80 -14.64
CA LYS A 67 -7.06 -2.07 -13.84
C LYS A 67 -8.27 -2.94 -13.48
N GLU A 68 -8.63 -3.91 -14.33
CA GLU A 68 -9.70 -4.87 -14.08
C GLU A 68 -9.36 -5.80 -12.91
N ASN A 69 -8.12 -6.33 -12.90
CA ASN A 69 -7.61 -7.19 -11.83
C ASN A 69 -7.56 -6.44 -10.51
N PHE A 70 -7.07 -5.20 -10.55
CA PHE A 70 -7.00 -4.37 -9.34
C PHE A 70 -8.38 -3.99 -8.81
N LEU A 71 -9.32 -3.69 -9.70
CA LEU A 71 -10.71 -3.43 -9.33
C LEU A 71 -11.36 -4.64 -8.64
N ALA A 72 -11.12 -5.85 -9.17
CA ALA A 72 -11.61 -7.09 -8.54
C ALA A 72 -11.02 -7.27 -7.14
N LEU A 73 -9.72 -7.02 -6.96
CA LEU A 73 -9.05 -7.11 -5.67
C LEU A 73 -9.65 -6.14 -4.64
N VAL A 74 -9.78 -4.85 -4.98
CA VAL A 74 -10.29 -3.86 -4.00
C VAL A 74 -11.73 -4.16 -3.60
N ARG A 75 -12.55 -4.67 -4.54
CA ARG A 75 -13.90 -5.15 -4.23
C ARG A 75 -13.89 -6.35 -3.28
N ALA A 76 -13.02 -7.31 -3.51
CA ALA A 76 -12.85 -8.47 -2.62
C ALA A 76 -12.37 -8.06 -1.22
N LEU A 77 -11.62 -6.97 -1.09
CA LEU A 77 -11.24 -6.39 0.19
C LEU A 77 -12.39 -5.66 0.91
N GLY A 78 -13.52 -5.43 0.22
CA GLY A 78 -14.72 -4.85 0.81
C GLY A 78 -14.91 -3.36 0.56
N PHE A 79 -14.28 -2.78 -0.48
CA PHE A 79 -14.53 -1.38 -0.87
C PHE A 79 -15.88 -1.26 -1.60
N GLY A 80 -16.95 -1.08 -0.83
CA GLY A 80 -18.33 -1.10 -1.33
C GLY A 80 -18.70 0.07 -2.23
N THR A 81 -18.01 1.21 -2.10
CA THR A 81 -18.25 2.41 -2.90
C THR A 81 -17.60 2.35 -4.29
N ILE A 82 -16.68 1.39 -4.53
CA ILE A 82 -16.03 1.20 -5.83
C ILE A 82 -16.91 0.28 -6.71
N ASP A 83 -18.02 0.79 -7.20
CA ASP A 83 -19.08 0.03 -7.89
C ASP A 83 -19.04 0.11 -9.41
N ARG A 84 -18.33 1.10 -9.99
CA ARG A 84 -18.29 1.35 -11.44
C ARG A 84 -17.25 0.49 -12.15
N SER A 85 -17.32 0.44 -13.47
CA SER A 85 -16.40 -0.36 -14.30
C SER A 85 -14.96 0.15 -14.24
N ALA A 86 -13.99 -0.72 -14.55
CA ALA A 86 -12.59 -0.35 -14.65
C ALA A 86 -12.34 0.71 -15.74
N ALA A 87 -13.12 0.70 -16.81
CA ALA A 87 -13.07 1.72 -17.86
C ALA A 87 -13.48 3.10 -17.33
N HIS A 88 -14.42 3.17 -16.38
CA HIS A 88 -14.86 4.42 -15.77
C HIS A 88 -13.74 5.06 -14.93
N TYR A 89 -13.09 4.28 -14.07
CA TYR A 89 -12.02 4.78 -13.21
C TYR A 89 -10.70 5.01 -13.96
N GLY A 90 -10.43 4.21 -14.99
CA GLY A 90 -9.19 4.28 -15.74
C GLY A 90 -7.96 4.10 -14.83
N LEU A 91 -6.83 4.66 -15.25
CA LEU A 91 -5.58 4.63 -14.48
C LEU A 91 -5.57 5.61 -13.29
N SER A 92 -6.52 6.55 -13.26
CA SER A 92 -6.68 7.48 -12.12
C SER A 92 -7.11 6.77 -10.83
N LEU A 93 -7.63 5.55 -10.92
CA LEU A 93 -8.01 4.70 -9.78
C LEU A 93 -6.90 4.64 -8.72
N ILE A 94 -5.63 4.49 -9.14
CA ILE A 94 -4.50 4.38 -8.19
C ILE A 94 -4.10 5.72 -7.56
N LEU A 95 -4.53 6.82 -8.14
CA LEU A 95 -4.25 8.18 -7.65
C LEU A 95 -5.40 8.79 -6.83
N GLY A 96 -6.44 8.00 -6.54
CA GLY A 96 -7.60 8.47 -5.79
C GLY A 96 -8.77 8.88 -6.69
N GLY A 97 -8.83 8.36 -7.93
CA GLY A 97 -9.96 8.55 -8.85
C GLY A 97 -11.21 7.73 -8.51
N ALA A 98 -11.25 7.13 -7.31
CA ALA A 98 -12.42 6.44 -6.77
C ALA A 98 -12.73 6.96 -5.37
N GLU A 99 -14.00 7.08 -5.06
CA GLU A 99 -14.50 7.44 -3.73
C GLU A 99 -14.48 6.20 -2.82
N ILE A 100 -13.91 6.33 -1.64
CA ILE A 100 -13.86 5.27 -0.63
C ILE A 100 -14.30 5.81 0.73
N SER A 101 -14.93 4.96 1.53
CA SER A 101 -15.23 5.31 2.91
C SER A 101 -14.02 5.09 3.82
N LEU A 102 -13.92 5.89 4.90
CA LEU A 102 -12.89 5.69 5.93
C LEU A 102 -13.04 4.32 6.57
N TRP A 103 -14.28 3.87 6.74
CA TRP A 103 -14.60 2.56 7.29
C TRP A 103 -14.03 1.43 6.43
N ASP A 104 -14.28 1.43 5.10
CA ASP A 104 -13.81 0.38 4.20
C ASP A 104 -12.29 0.34 4.14
N LEU A 105 -11.64 1.53 4.06
CA LEU A 105 -10.19 1.62 4.03
C LEU A 105 -9.57 1.06 5.32
N THR A 106 -10.07 1.48 6.49
CA THR A 106 -9.55 1.01 7.78
C THR A 106 -9.82 -0.48 7.96
N SER A 107 -10.99 -0.95 7.55
CA SER A 107 -11.37 -2.37 7.58
C SER A 107 -10.48 -3.24 6.70
N ALA A 108 -10.10 -2.75 5.51
CA ALA A 108 -9.17 -3.47 4.65
C ALA A 108 -7.80 -3.67 5.33
N TYR A 109 -7.24 -2.61 5.93
CA TYR A 109 -5.98 -2.72 6.67
C TYR A 109 -6.07 -3.63 7.90
N MET A 110 -7.19 -3.60 8.63
CA MET A 110 -7.46 -4.52 9.73
C MET A 110 -7.49 -5.99 9.25
N LYS A 111 -8.15 -6.25 8.13
CA LYS A 111 -8.22 -7.60 7.54
C LYS A 111 -6.83 -8.09 7.12
N LEU A 112 -6.01 -7.24 6.49
CA LEU A 112 -4.64 -7.56 6.12
C LEU A 112 -3.78 -7.89 7.36
N ALA A 113 -3.87 -7.09 8.41
CA ALA A 113 -3.17 -7.35 9.68
C ALA A 113 -3.61 -8.67 10.31
N ALA A 114 -4.92 -8.96 10.31
CA ALA A 114 -5.47 -10.21 10.83
C ALA A 114 -4.96 -11.43 10.05
N LYS A 115 -4.94 -11.38 8.72
CA LYS A 115 -4.39 -12.45 7.88
C LYS A 115 -2.90 -12.64 8.12
N LEU A 116 -2.14 -11.56 8.21
CA LEU A 116 -0.70 -11.62 8.46
C LEU A 116 -0.38 -12.26 9.82
N ASN A 117 -1.21 -12.00 10.84
CA ASN A 117 -1.14 -12.66 12.16
C ASN A 117 -1.60 -14.14 12.15
N GLY A 118 -1.97 -14.69 11.00
CA GLY A 118 -2.39 -16.09 10.88
C GLY A 118 -3.78 -16.38 11.45
N ARG A 119 -4.64 -15.38 11.59
CA ARG A 119 -6.04 -15.59 12.00
C ARG A 119 -6.79 -16.35 10.91
N GLN A 120 -7.39 -17.48 11.28
CA GLN A 120 -8.15 -18.33 10.35
C GLN A 120 -9.49 -17.70 9.96
N THR A 121 -10.12 -17.01 10.91
CA THR A 121 -11.37 -16.28 10.67
C THR A 121 -11.12 -14.79 10.78
N ILE A 122 -11.30 -14.09 9.67
CA ILE A 122 -11.21 -12.64 9.59
C ILE A 122 -12.62 -12.08 9.62
N ARG A 123 -12.93 -11.26 10.61
CA ARG A 123 -14.27 -10.71 10.79
C ARG A 123 -14.37 -9.34 10.14
N THR A 124 -15.54 -9.07 9.55
CA THR A 124 -15.86 -7.70 9.12
C THR A 124 -16.07 -6.85 10.37
N PRO A 125 -15.41 -5.69 10.50
CA PRO A 125 -15.68 -4.79 11.62
C PRO A 125 -17.13 -4.32 11.56
N HIS A 126 -17.75 -4.21 12.73
CA HIS A 126 -19.09 -3.65 12.86
C HIS A 126 -19.16 -2.82 14.14
N TYR A 127 -20.02 -1.82 14.12
CA TYR A 127 -20.38 -1.08 15.32
C TYR A 127 -21.64 -1.70 15.90
N ASP A 128 -21.48 -2.36 17.01
CA ASP A 128 -22.61 -2.94 17.75
C ASP A 128 -22.39 -2.69 19.25
N PRO A 129 -23.11 -1.74 19.83
CA PRO A 129 -23.02 -1.44 21.26
C PRO A 129 -23.52 -2.60 22.14
N ASP A 130 -24.35 -3.51 21.59
CA ASP A 130 -24.95 -4.63 22.31
C ASP A 130 -24.17 -5.96 22.12
N GLY A 131 -23.01 -5.92 21.43
CA GLY A 131 -22.11 -7.06 21.30
C GLY A 131 -22.53 -8.13 20.31
N GLY A 132 -23.16 -7.75 19.21
CA GLY A 132 -23.61 -8.64 18.15
C GLY A 132 -22.49 -9.46 17.49
N THR A 133 -22.89 -10.45 16.72
CA THR A 133 -21.96 -11.40 16.10
C THR A 133 -21.29 -10.77 14.87
N ALA A 134 -19.98 -10.67 14.89
CA ALA A 134 -19.21 -10.24 13.73
C ALA A 134 -19.36 -11.25 12.58
N VAL A 135 -19.63 -10.75 11.38
CA VAL A 135 -19.77 -11.58 10.16
C VAL A 135 -18.37 -11.91 9.63
N ASP A 136 -18.19 -13.15 9.19
CA ASP A 136 -16.95 -13.57 8.51
C ASP A 136 -16.76 -12.75 7.22
N ALA A 137 -15.58 -12.18 7.06
CA ALA A 137 -15.21 -11.37 5.90
C ALA A 137 -14.81 -12.22 4.67
N GLY A 138 -14.76 -13.55 4.83
CA GLY A 138 -14.20 -14.45 3.83
C GLY A 138 -12.67 -14.38 3.75
N ASP A 139 -12.11 -15.09 2.77
CA ASP A 139 -10.66 -15.06 2.55
C ASP A 139 -10.24 -13.82 1.79
N ILE A 140 -9.05 -13.31 2.11
CA ILE A 140 -8.42 -12.19 1.43
C ILE A 140 -7.57 -12.75 0.30
N PRO A 141 -7.75 -12.30 -0.95
CA PRO A 141 -7.02 -12.83 -2.11
C PRO A 141 -5.60 -12.26 -2.22
N LEU A 142 -4.84 -12.31 -1.11
CA LEU A 142 -3.43 -11.92 -1.01
C LEU A 142 -2.74 -12.88 -0.04
N SER A 143 -1.57 -13.38 -0.40
CA SER A 143 -0.76 -14.23 0.50
C SER A 143 -0.19 -13.45 1.68
N ARG A 144 0.12 -14.16 2.76
CA ARG A 144 0.79 -13.56 3.94
C ARG A 144 2.15 -12.99 3.59
N GLY A 145 2.89 -13.65 2.68
CA GLY A 145 4.18 -13.17 2.19
C GLY A 145 4.08 -11.80 1.51
N ALA A 146 3.10 -11.63 0.61
CA ALA A 146 2.86 -10.35 -0.07
C ALA A 146 2.44 -9.23 0.90
N ILE A 147 1.54 -9.56 1.83
CA ILE A 147 1.09 -8.60 2.86
C ILE A 147 2.27 -8.18 3.76
N TRP A 148 3.14 -9.12 4.16
CA TRP A 148 4.29 -8.83 5.01
C TRP A 148 5.31 -7.92 4.32
N LEU A 149 5.66 -8.20 3.06
CA LEU A 149 6.56 -7.35 2.27
C LEU A 149 5.99 -5.95 2.10
N MET A 150 4.70 -5.84 1.79
CA MET A 150 4.00 -4.56 1.70
C MET A 150 4.01 -3.83 3.04
N ALA A 151 3.68 -4.49 4.14
CA ALA A 151 3.67 -3.91 5.48
C ALA A 151 5.05 -3.38 5.87
N ASN A 152 6.11 -4.11 5.56
CA ASN A 152 7.47 -3.65 5.78
C ASN A 152 7.79 -2.41 4.94
N SER A 153 7.47 -2.39 3.64
CA SER A 153 7.70 -1.20 2.80
C SER A 153 7.01 0.04 3.37
N ILE A 154 5.73 -0.07 3.73
CA ILE A 154 5.00 1.09 4.28
C ILE A 154 5.40 1.45 5.72
N SER A 155 6.15 0.61 6.42
CA SER A 155 6.73 0.98 7.72
C SER A 155 7.92 1.94 7.61
N HIS A 156 8.50 2.07 6.42
CA HIS A 156 9.59 3.00 6.11
C HIS A 156 9.12 4.33 5.51
N VAL A 157 7.82 4.53 5.37
CA VAL A 157 7.27 5.83 4.95
C VAL A 157 7.75 6.90 5.94
N ALA A 158 8.31 7.98 5.42
CA ALA A 158 8.80 9.08 6.24
C ALA A 158 7.65 9.66 7.09
N ARG A 159 7.87 9.71 8.40
CA ARG A 159 6.92 10.29 9.35
C ARG A 159 6.97 11.81 9.29
N PRO A 160 5.94 12.51 9.80
CA PRO A 160 6.04 13.95 10.04
C PRO A 160 7.31 14.32 10.80
N GLU A 161 7.80 15.55 10.64
CA GLU A 161 9.11 15.99 11.20
C GLU A 161 9.20 15.74 12.71
N GLU A 162 8.12 15.90 13.45
CA GLU A 162 8.04 15.66 14.90
C GLU A 162 8.27 14.19 15.29
N GLU A 163 8.07 13.27 14.34
CA GLU A 163 8.23 11.82 14.49
C GLU A 163 9.43 11.28 13.69
N GLY A 164 10.26 12.16 13.10
CA GLY A 164 11.29 11.77 12.11
C GLY A 164 12.36 10.83 12.67
N GLU A 165 12.67 10.94 13.95
CA GLU A 165 13.71 10.14 14.62
C GLU A 165 13.16 8.91 15.37
N TRP A 166 11.93 8.51 15.11
CA TRP A 166 11.25 7.43 15.84
C TRP A 166 12.05 6.12 15.92
N GLN A 167 12.88 5.83 14.93
CA GLN A 167 13.67 4.59 14.85
C GLN A 167 14.72 4.50 15.98
N TYR A 168 15.14 5.63 16.51
CA TYR A 168 16.17 5.71 17.56
C TYR A 168 15.59 5.60 18.99
N PHE A 169 14.27 5.64 19.13
CA PHE A 169 13.64 5.56 20.43
C PHE A 169 13.04 4.17 20.68
N SER A 170 13.51 3.50 21.72
CA SER A 170 12.98 2.17 22.12
C SER A 170 11.49 2.18 22.50
N SER A 171 10.95 3.34 22.88
CA SER A 171 9.52 3.55 23.16
C SER A 171 8.67 3.65 21.92
N SER A 172 9.25 3.93 20.75
CA SER A 172 8.52 4.11 19.50
C SER A 172 7.91 2.82 19.00
N LYS A 173 6.76 2.95 18.34
CA LYS A 173 6.04 1.84 17.72
C LYS A 173 6.39 1.76 16.24
N LYS A 174 6.67 0.55 15.73
CA LYS A 174 6.72 0.31 14.30
C LYS A 174 5.29 0.24 13.78
N ILE A 175 4.96 1.09 12.82
CA ILE A 175 3.62 1.22 12.23
C ILE A 175 3.78 1.16 10.72
N GLY A 176 3.06 0.28 10.06
CA GLY A 176 2.91 0.32 8.60
C GLY A 176 1.80 1.31 8.25
N TRP A 177 2.13 2.40 7.56
CA TRP A 177 1.17 3.47 7.35
C TRP A 177 1.28 4.13 5.98
N LYS A 178 0.21 4.81 5.57
CA LYS A 178 0.17 5.50 4.29
C LYS A 178 -0.77 6.70 4.34
N THR A 179 -0.36 7.78 3.66
CA THR A 179 -1.17 8.97 3.45
C THR A 179 -1.81 8.98 2.07
N GLY A 180 -2.89 9.74 1.98
CA GLY A 180 -3.53 10.17 0.75
C GLY A 180 -3.88 11.65 0.82
N THR A 181 -3.87 12.31 -0.33
CA THR A 181 -4.38 13.68 -0.50
C THR A 181 -5.17 13.69 -1.78
N SER A 182 -6.45 14.09 -1.71
CA SER A 182 -7.30 14.17 -2.90
C SER A 182 -6.95 15.40 -3.75
N TYR A 183 -7.40 15.37 -5.00
CA TYR A 183 -7.25 16.51 -5.91
C TYR A 183 -7.93 17.75 -5.34
N GLY A 184 -7.23 18.88 -5.40
CA GLY A 184 -7.71 20.16 -4.83
C GLY A 184 -7.63 20.25 -3.31
N ASN A 185 -6.88 19.36 -2.65
CA ASN A 185 -6.71 19.35 -1.19
C ASN A 185 -8.05 19.33 -0.42
N ARG A 186 -9.00 18.53 -0.89
CA ARG A 186 -10.33 18.37 -0.28
C ARG A 186 -10.29 17.41 0.90
N ASP A 187 -9.46 16.36 0.76
CA ASP A 187 -9.39 15.27 1.71
C ASP A 187 -7.93 14.96 2.05
N ALA A 188 -7.62 14.96 3.32
CA ALA A 188 -6.38 14.49 3.88
C ALA A 188 -6.62 13.14 4.59
N TRP A 189 -5.91 12.10 4.16
CA TRP A 189 -6.07 10.74 4.64
C TRP A 189 -4.80 10.24 5.28
N ALA A 190 -4.93 9.46 6.35
CA ALA A 190 -3.89 8.59 6.86
C ALA A 190 -4.50 7.27 7.32
N VAL A 191 -3.85 6.17 7.00
CA VAL A 191 -4.22 4.85 7.50
C VAL A 191 -2.97 4.13 7.95
N GLY A 192 -3.04 3.42 9.06
CA GLY A 192 -1.93 2.66 9.60
C GLY A 192 -2.39 1.36 10.24
N MET A 193 -1.46 0.41 10.35
CA MET A 193 -1.69 -0.87 11.01
C MET A 193 -0.48 -1.31 11.82
N THR A 194 -0.77 -2.00 12.90
CA THR A 194 0.12 -2.85 13.69
C THR A 194 -0.49 -4.24 13.76
N PRO A 195 0.15 -5.24 14.39
CA PRO A 195 -0.47 -6.54 14.58
C PRO A 195 -1.82 -6.52 15.29
N ASP A 196 -2.05 -5.56 16.18
CA ASP A 196 -3.22 -5.53 17.05
C ASP A 196 -4.25 -4.46 16.67
N TYR A 197 -3.83 -3.42 15.95
CA TYR A 197 -4.67 -2.25 15.67
C TYR A 197 -4.55 -1.79 14.22
N ALA A 198 -5.68 -1.34 13.67
CA ALA A 198 -5.75 -0.54 12.47
C ALA A 198 -6.42 0.80 12.80
N VAL A 199 -5.81 1.89 12.37
CA VAL A 199 -6.30 3.26 12.59
C VAL A 199 -6.43 3.95 11.25
N GLY A 200 -7.59 4.54 11.01
CA GLY A 200 -7.84 5.40 9.85
C GLY A 200 -8.21 6.81 10.30
N VAL A 201 -7.68 7.80 9.62
CA VAL A 201 -7.95 9.22 9.87
C VAL A 201 -8.31 9.91 8.56
N TRP A 202 -9.39 10.67 8.61
CA TRP A 202 -9.79 11.58 7.54
C TRP A 202 -9.95 12.98 8.12
N VAL A 203 -9.38 13.95 7.42
CA VAL A 203 -9.55 15.37 7.71
C VAL A 203 -10.01 16.06 6.42
N GLY A 204 -11.13 16.75 6.49
CA GLY A 204 -11.72 17.41 5.34
C GLY A 204 -12.92 18.25 5.71
N ASN A 205 -13.55 18.85 4.70
CA ASN A 205 -14.80 19.58 4.86
C ASN A 205 -15.97 18.73 4.34
N CYS A 206 -17.01 18.56 5.16
CA CYS A 206 -18.23 17.83 4.76
C CYS A 206 -18.92 18.42 3.52
N THR A 207 -18.67 19.68 3.19
CA THR A 207 -19.16 20.32 1.95
C THR A 207 -18.33 19.96 0.72
N GLY A 208 -17.19 19.26 0.88
CA GLY A 208 -16.24 18.94 -0.20
C GLY A 208 -15.38 20.13 -0.64
N GLU A 209 -15.39 21.25 0.11
CA GLU A 209 -14.55 22.40 -0.18
C GLU A 209 -13.08 22.08 0.15
N GLY A 210 -12.18 22.34 -0.80
CA GLY A 210 -10.74 22.13 -0.62
C GLY A 210 -10.12 23.26 0.22
N ARG A 211 -9.11 22.90 1.03
CA ARG A 211 -8.31 23.87 1.79
C ARG A 211 -6.88 23.87 1.27
N PRO A 212 -6.35 25.00 0.81
CA PRO A 212 -4.96 25.08 0.36
C PRO A 212 -3.99 24.50 1.39
N LEU A 213 -3.00 23.74 0.91
CA LEU A 213 -1.95 23.08 1.72
C LEU A 213 -2.46 21.95 2.65
N MET A 214 -3.74 21.59 2.64
CA MET A 214 -4.22 20.45 3.41
C MET A 214 -3.76 19.15 2.75
N THR A 215 -2.78 18.50 3.39
CA THR A 215 -2.21 17.22 2.93
C THR A 215 -2.38 16.14 3.96
N GLY A 216 -2.36 14.88 3.53
CA GLY A 216 -2.41 13.73 4.43
C GLY A 216 -1.28 13.75 5.46
N VAL A 217 -0.07 14.14 5.05
CA VAL A 217 1.10 14.21 5.96
C VAL A 217 0.92 15.33 7.00
N GLY A 218 0.45 16.50 6.59
CA GLY A 218 0.38 17.66 7.49
C GLY A 218 -0.84 17.66 8.42
N TYR A 219 -1.94 16.98 8.04
CA TYR A 219 -3.19 17.08 8.79
C TYR A 219 -3.70 15.75 9.35
N ALA A 220 -3.65 14.68 8.58
CA ALA A 220 -4.17 13.39 9.02
C ALA A 220 -3.11 12.54 9.74
N ALA A 221 -1.85 12.60 9.32
CA ALA A 221 -0.79 11.81 9.93
C ALA A 221 -0.50 12.18 11.40
N PRO A 222 -0.44 13.46 11.82
CA PRO A 222 -0.25 13.79 13.23
C PRO A 222 -1.32 13.13 14.11
N VAL A 223 -2.60 13.23 13.73
CA VAL A 223 -3.70 12.59 14.44
C VAL A 223 -3.57 11.07 14.48
N LEU A 224 -3.14 10.46 13.36
CA LEU A 224 -2.88 9.01 13.30
C LEU A 224 -1.85 8.59 14.35
N PHE A 225 -0.72 9.30 14.44
CA PHE A 225 0.34 8.98 15.39
C PHE A 225 -0.05 9.26 16.83
N GLU A 226 -0.80 10.33 17.10
CA GLU A 226 -1.38 10.59 18.43
C GLU A 226 -2.29 9.43 18.87
N VAL A 227 -3.20 8.96 18.01
CA VAL A 227 -4.05 7.80 18.32
C VAL A 227 -3.20 6.55 18.59
N PHE A 228 -2.22 6.25 17.74
CA PHE A 228 -1.31 5.13 18.02
C PHE A 228 -0.52 5.33 19.31
N GLY A 229 -0.21 6.57 19.67
CA GLY A 229 0.45 6.93 20.93
C GLY A 229 -0.34 6.44 22.16
N LEU A 230 -1.67 6.56 22.12
CA LEU A 230 -2.58 6.16 23.19
C LEU A 230 -2.78 4.63 23.29
N LEU A 231 -2.53 3.90 22.21
CA LEU A 231 -2.73 2.44 22.18
C LEU A 231 -1.56 1.71 22.86
N PRO A 232 -1.75 0.49 23.39
CA PRO A 232 -0.66 -0.32 23.89
C PRO A 232 0.43 -0.57 22.85
N LYS A 233 1.69 -0.66 23.28
CA LYS A 233 2.80 -1.07 22.41
C LYS A 233 2.77 -2.60 22.27
N GLY A 234 2.75 -3.07 21.03
CA GLY A 234 2.94 -4.46 20.64
C GLY A 234 4.26 -4.67 19.91
N GLU A 235 4.58 -5.92 19.61
CA GLU A 235 5.67 -6.28 18.70
C GLU A 235 5.24 -6.04 17.24
N TRP A 236 6.21 -6.05 16.32
CA TRP A 236 5.92 -6.02 14.89
C TRP A 236 5.47 -7.40 14.41
N PHE A 237 4.88 -7.44 13.23
CA PHE A 237 4.51 -8.69 12.58
C PHE A 237 5.69 -9.65 12.46
N ALA A 238 5.51 -10.89 12.88
CA ALA A 238 6.47 -11.95 12.64
C ALA A 238 6.60 -12.22 11.13
N GLU A 239 7.82 -12.52 10.68
CA GLU A 239 8.06 -12.92 9.32
C GLU A 239 7.36 -14.25 9.01
N PRO A 240 6.52 -14.33 7.98
CA PRO A 240 5.82 -15.58 7.62
C PRO A 240 6.74 -16.49 6.80
N VAL A 241 7.74 -17.09 7.45
CA VAL A 241 8.81 -17.89 6.81
C VAL A 241 8.25 -18.96 5.86
N GLY A 242 7.11 -19.56 6.16
CA GLY A 242 6.46 -20.57 5.30
C GLY A 242 5.85 -19.99 4.01
N ASP A 243 5.59 -18.68 3.96
CA ASP A 243 4.94 -17.98 2.84
C ASP A 243 5.93 -17.17 1.99
N LEU A 244 7.20 -17.22 2.33
CA LEU A 244 8.29 -16.53 1.61
C LEU A 244 9.29 -17.54 1.08
N GLU A 245 9.96 -17.19 -0.02
CA GLU A 245 11.10 -17.92 -0.59
C GLU A 245 12.14 -16.96 -1.16
N PRO A 246 13.42 -17.37 -1.19
CA PRO A 246 14.47 -16.55 -1.78
C PRO A 246 14.42 -16.61 -3.30
N ALA A 247 14.58 -15.46 -3.96
CA ALA A 247 14.75 -15.34 -5.40
C ALA A 247 16.04 -14.60 -5.74
N VAL A 248 16.78 -15.08 -6.74
CA VAL A 248 18.00 -14.43 -7.21
C VAL A 248 17.62 -13.35 -8.22
N VAL A 249 17.99 -12.12 -7.94
CA VAL A 249 17.68 -10.94 -8.78
C VAL A 249 18.96 -10.29 -9.31
N CYS A 250 18.84 -9.63 -10.45
CA CYS A 250 19.88 -8.74 -10.95
C CYS A 250 19.93 -7.49 -10.05
N ARG A 251 21.08 -7.19 -9.46
CA ARG A 251 21.24 -6.04 -8.54
C ARG A 251 20.98 -4.70 -9.23
N GLN A 252 21.25 -4.59 -10.52
CA GLN A 252 21.08 -3.35 -11.27
C GLN A 252 19.61 -3.06 -11.62
N SER A 253 18.82 -4.09 -11.92
CA SER A 253 17.45 -3.93 -12.43
C SER A 253 16.37 -4.39 -11.45
N GLY A 254 16.72 -5.23 -10.46
CA GLY A 254 15.77 -5.85 -9.54
C GLY A 254 14.87 -6.92 -10.15
N TYR A 255 15.03 -7.25 -11.44
CA TYR A 255 14.37 -8.38 -12.10
C TYR A 255 15.03 -9.70 -11.75
N LEU A 256 14.37 -10.85 -12.00
CA LEU A 256 15.01 -12.14 -11.84
C LEU A 256 16.32 -12.17 -12.65
N ALA A 257 17.39 -12.68 -12.02
CA ALA A 257 18.69 -12.68 -12.66
C ALA A 257 18.72 -13.63 -13.87
N SER A 258 19.23 -13.13 -15.00
CA SER A 258 19.58 -13.94 -16.16
C SER A 258 20.99 -14.53 -15.98
N HIS A 259 21.37 -15.44 -16.88
CA HIS A 259 22.72 -16.05 -16.87
C HIS A 259 23.84 -15.03 -17.18
N ILE A 260 23.50 -13.90 -17.82
CA ILE A 260 24.43 -12.83 -18.19
C ILE A 260 24.52 -11.70 -17.16
N CYS A 261 23.67 -11.69 -16.13
CA CYS A 261 23.75 -10.67 -15.09
C CYS A 261 25.08 -10.77 -14.32
N PRO A 262 25.92 -9.72 -14.37
CA PRO A 262 27.24 -9.74 -13.73
C PRO A 262 27.17 -9.65 -12.21
N ASP A 263 26.15 -8.96 -11.69
CA ASP A 263 25.95 -8.72 -10.26
C ASP A 263 24.55 -9.15 -9.86
N ARG A 264 24.47 -9.98 -8.81
CA ARG A 264 23.25 -10.62 -8.36
C ARG A 264 23.06 -10.40 -6.88
N ASP A 265 21.81 -10.42 -6.47
CA ASP A 265 21.40 -10.33 -5.06
C ASP A 265 20.31 -11.36 -4.79
N THR A 266 19.99 -11.59 -3.52
CA THR A 266 18.89 -12.45 -3.12
C THR A 266 17.87 -11.63 -2.36
N VAL A 267 16.62 -11.69 -2.81
CA VAL A 267 15.49 -11.04 -2.16
C VAL A 267 14.45 -12.09 -1.77
N MET A 268 13.70 -11.81 -0.70
CA MET A 268 12.55 -12.63 -0.35
C MET A 268 11.35 -12.23 -1.19
N ILE A 269 10.64 -13.20 -1.74
CA ILE A 269 9.41 -13.03 -2.50
C ILE A 269 8.30 -13.89 -1.91
N PRO A 270 7.01 -13.58 -2.15
CA PRO A 270 5.94 -14.47 -1.77
C PRO A 270 6.07 -15.80 -2.49
N ARG A 271 5.93 -16.92 -1.78
CA ARG A 271 5.91 -18.26 -2.39
C ARG A 271 4.76 -18.46 -3.39
N ALA A 272 3.68 -17.70 -3.22
CA ALA A 272 2.55 -17.69 -4.14
C ALA A 272 2.86 -16.99 -5.48
N ALA A 273 3.96 -16.22 -5.54
CA ALA A 273 4.32 -15.49 -6.74
C ALA A 273 4.63 -16.44 -7.89
N ALA A 274 3.95 -16.27 -9.01
CA ALA A 274 4.43 -16.84 -10.27
C ALA A 274 5.75 -16.16 -10.60
N LEU A 275 6.83 -16.94 -10.79
CA LEU A 275 8.14 -16.37 -11.08
C LEU A 275 8.07 -15.41 -12.28
N GLY A 276 8.42 -14.17 -12.04
CA GLY A 276 8.20 -13.04 -12.92
C GLY A 276 9.22 -12.90 -14.06
N GLU A 277 9.34 -11.71 -14.57
CA GLU A 277 10.17 -11.37 -15.72
C GLU A 277 11.67 -11.47 -15.39
N VAL A 278 12.41 -12.10 -16.28
CA VAL A 278 13.87 -12.18 -16.23
C VAL A 278 14.48 -10.86 -16.69
N CYS A 279 15.63 -10.51 -16.12
CA CYS A 279 16.36 -9.29 -16.46
C CYS A 279 16.56 -9.19 -17.97
N PRO A 280 16.14 -8.09 -18.60
CA PRO A 280 16.23 -7.91 -20.04
C PRO A 280 17.63 -7.52 -20.51
N TYR A 281 18.59 -7.32 -19.59
CA TYR A 281 19.97 -6.87 -19.85
C TYR A 281 20.97 -7.98 -19.64
#